data_bf57a7162787233eb4c288e30134e66e
#
_entry.id   bf57a7162787233eb4c288e30134e66e
#
_cell.length_a   1.000
_cell.length_b   1.000
_cell.length_c   1.000
_cell.angle_alpha   90.00
_cell.angle_beta   90.00
_cell.angle_gamma   90.00
#
_symmetry.space_group_name_H-M   'P 1'
#
loop_
_entity.id
_entity.type
_entity.pdbx_description
1 polymer ?
#
loop_
_entity_poly.entity_id
_entity_poly.type
_entity_poly.pdbx_seq_one_letter_code
_entity_poly.pdbx_strand_id
1 'polypeptide(L)' 'MVIRGWLYLIKNGDLYKIGITRNFEKRMLQLKPDNVIAKLYSSNFRELERELHKKYKSVRIPQTEYFRLDH' A
#
# COMPACT_ATOMS: atom_id res chain seq x y z
N MET A 1 -20.04 5.33 -13.12
CA MET A 1 -19.47 6.11 -12.01
C MET A 1 -18.00 5.76 -11.85
N VAL A 2 -17.14 6.77 -11.81
CA VAL A 2 -15.71 6.54 -11.58
C VAL A 2 -15.44 6.54 -10.08
N ILE A 3 -14.91 5.42 -9.58
CA ILE A 3 -14.51 5.32 -8.17
C ILE A 3 -13.04 5.67 -8.08
N ARG A 4 -12.72 6.64 -7.25
CA ARG A 4 -11.35 7.04 -6.97
C ARG A 4 -10.97 6.68 -5.55
N GLY A 5 -9.70 6.40 -5.37
CA GLY A 5 -9.18 6.06 -4.06
C GLY A 5 -7.68 6.29 -4.01
N TRP A 6 -7.10 5.89 -2.89
CA TRP A 6 -5.69 6.09 -2.61
C TRP A 6 -4.95 4.78 -2.70
N LEU A 7 -3.85 4.80 -3.43
CA LEU A 7 -2.81 3.78 -3.33
C LEU A 7 -1.75 4.33 -2.39
N TYR A 8 -1.33 3.53 -1.43
CA TYR A 8 -0.35 4.00 -0.45
C TYR A 8 0.76 2.99 -0.27
N LEU A 9 1.94 3.51 0.05
CA LEU A 9 3.10 2.74 0.49
C LEU A 9 3.49 3.26 1.86
N ILE A 10 3.43 2.42 2.86
CA ILE A 10 3.77 2.76 4.23
C ILE A 10 4.86 1.83 4.76
N LYS A 11 5.51 2.26 5.83
CA LYS A 11 6.57 1.51 6.48
C LYS A 11 6.25 1.34 7.95
N ASN A 12 6.44 0.12 8.46
CA ASN A 12 6.38 -0.20 9.88
C ASN A 12 7.62 -1.03 10.23
N GLY A 13 8.54 -0.45 11.03
CA GLY A 13 9.81 -1.10 11.27
C GLY A 13 10.55 -1.32 9.96
N ASP A 14 10.94 -2.55 9.66
CA ASP A 14 11.65 -2.91 8.43
C ASP A 14 10.72 -3.40 7.32
N LEU A 15 9.40 -3.34 7.56
CA LEU A 15 8.43 -3.87 6.62
C LEU A 15 7.66 -2.76 5.91
N TYR A 16 7.35 -3.00 4.65
CA TYR A 16 6.57 -2.09 3.83
C TYR A 16 5.22 -2.72 3.51
N LYS A 17 4.20 -1.90 3.40
CA LYS A 17 2.86 -2.33 3.00
C LYS A 17 2.37 -1.47 1.84
N ILE A 18 1.90 -2.13 0.79
CA ILE A 18 1.21 -1.50 -0.33
C ILE A 18 -0.26 -1.82 -0.19
N GLY A 19 -1.09 -0.80 -0.16
CA GLY A 19 -2.53 -0.99 0.00
C GLY A 19 -3.34 0.07 -0.69
N ILE A 20 -4.65 -0.12 -0.65
CA ILE A 20 -5.60 0.83 -1.20
C ILE A 20 -6.66 1.18 -0.17
N THR A 21 -7.17 2.40 -0.27
CA THR A 21 -8.27 2.85 0.57
C THR A 21 -9.03 3.98 -0.12
N ARG A 22 -10.30 4.12 0.19
CA ARG A 22 -11.09 5.26 -0.26
C ARG A 22 -11.01 6.43 0.72
N ASN A 23 -10.62 6.16 1.97
CA ASN A 23 -10.43 7.18 3.00
C ASN A 23 -9.04 7.03 3.60
N PHE A 24 -8.10 7.82 3.07
CA PHE A 24 -6.70 7.73 3.45
C PHE A 24 -6.47 8.06 4.94
N GLU A 25 -7.05 9.17 5.41
CA GLU A 25 -6.84 9.62 6.79
C GLU A 25 -7.33 8.59 7.80
N LYS A 26 -8.54 8.06 7.59
CA LYS A 26 -9.10 7.04 8.46
C LYS A 26 -8.25 5.78 8.46
N ARG A 27 -7.76 5.36 7.29
CA ARG A 27 -6.93 4.16 7.18
C ARG A 27 -5.60 4.33 7.88
N MET A 28 -4.98 5.51 7.79
CA MET A 28 -3.73 5.77 8.47
C MET A 28 -3.90 5.79 9.99
N LEU A 29 -5.04 6.28 10.49
CA LEU A 29 -5.35 6.21 11.91
C LEU A 29 -5.49 4.77 12.42
N GLN A 30 -6.01 3.88 11.58
CA GLN A 30 -6.13 2.46 11.91
C GLN A 30 -4.79 1.73 11.85
N LEU A 31 -4.00 2.00 10.83
CA LEU A 31 -2.74 1.31 10.60
C LEU A 31 -1.58 1.85 11.42
N LYS A 32 -1.60 3.14 11.74
CA LYS A 32 -0.56 3.83 12.54
C LYS A 32 0.86 3.52 12.03
N PRO A 33 1.14 3.81 10.74
CA PRO A 33 2.46 3.51 10.20
C PRO A 33 3.54 4.39 10.82
N ASP A 34 4.77 3.87 10.88
CA ASP A 34 5.91 4.67 11.29
C ASP A 34 6.18 5.79 10.29
N ASN A 35 5.94 5.51 9.00
CA ASN A 35 6.15 6.49 7.96
C ASN A 35 5.25 6.21 6.76
N VAL A 36 4.75 7.27 6.15
CA VAL A 36 4.05 7.21 4.85
C VAL A 36 5.07 7.56 3.79
N ILE A 37 5.47 6.55 3.01
CA ILE A 37 6.51 6.72 1.99
C ILE A 37 5.95 7.41 0.75
N ALA A 38 4.77 6.98 0.31
CA ALA A 38 4.13 7.52 -0.89
C ALA A 38 2.64 7.31 -0.84
N LYS A 39 1.90 8.18 -1.52
CA LYS A 39 0.47 8.04 -1.72
C LYS A 39 0.09 8.60 -3.07
N LEU A 40 -0.88 7.98 -3.72
CA LEU A 40 -1.38 8.39 -5.03
C LEU A 40 -2.89 8.31 -5.06
N TYR A 41 -3.56 9.39 -5.43
CA TYR A 41 -5.00 9.41 -5.61
C TYR A 41 -5.32 9.15 -7.08
N SER A 42 -6.06 8.08 -7.36
CA SER A 42 -6.28 7.66 -8.74
C SER A 42 -7.57 6.86 -8.88
N SER A 43 -8.17 6.91 -10.08
CA SER A 43 -9.26 6.01 -10.43
C SER A 43 -8.78 4.60 -10.74
N ASN A 44 -7.50 4.41 -10.99
CA ASN A 44 -6.88 3.12 -11.30
C ASN A 44 -6.21 2.47 -10.08
N PHE A 45 -6.58 2.89 -8.88
CA PHE A 45 -5.87 2.46 -7.68
C PHE A 45 -5.88 0.93 -7.47
N ARG A 46 -6.94 0.23 -7.88
CA ARG A 46 -7.01 -1.22 -7.75
C ARG A 46 -6.07 -1.94 -8.71
N GLU A 47 -5.98 -1.47 -9.94
CA GLU A 47 -5.07 -2.04 -10.93
C GLU A 47 -3.62 -1.78 -10.56
N LEU A 48 -3.33 -0.59 -10.09
CA LEU A 48 -1.99 -0.22 -9.64
C LEU A 48 -1.55 -1.07 -8.46
N GLU A 49 -2.43 -1.30 -7.49
CA GLU A 49 -2.13 -2.19 -6.38
C GLU A 49 -1.83 -3.60 -6.87
N ARG A 50 -2.66 -4.13 -7.76
CA ARG A 50 -2.47 -5.46 -8.31
C ARG A 50 -1.13 -5.61 -9.00
N GLU A 51 -0.75 -4.63 -9.81
CA GLU A 51 0.52 -4.65 -10.51
C GLU A 51 1.71 -4.58 -9.56
N LEU A 52 1.62 -3.74 -8.54
CA LEU A 52 2.68 -3.63 -7.55
C LEU A 52 2.83 -4.90 -6.70
N HIS A 53 1.71 -5.51 -6.30
CA HIS A 53 1.74 -6.77 -5.58
C HIS A 53 2.35 -7.88 -6.44
N LYS A 54 2.05 -7.89 -7.73
CA LYS A 54 2.63 -8.85 -8.66
C LYS A 54 4.14 -8.63 -8.82
N LYS A 55 4.54 -7.37 -8.94
CA LYS A 55 5.96 -6.99 -9.10
C LYS A 55 6.81 -7.38 -7.90
N TYR A 56 6.27 -7.20 -6.70
CA TYR A 56 7.01 -7.46 -5.45
C TYR A 56 6.61 -8.77 -4.78
N LYS A 57 6.00 -9.69 -5.53
CA LYS A 57 5.53 -10.97 -5.00
C LYS A 57 6.64 -11.78 -4.32
N SER A 58 7.85 -11.74 -4.87
CA SER A 58 8.98 -12.51 -4.35
C SER A 58 9.48 -12.02 -2.99
N VAL A 59 9.20 -10.78 -2.63
CA VAL A 59 9.64 -10.20 -1.35
C VAL A 59 8.50 -10.03 -0.36
N ARG A 60 7.30 -10.51 -0.71
CA ARG A 60 6.16 -10.49 0.19
C ARG A 60 6.33 -11.54 1.29
N ILE A 61 6.05 -11.14 2.52
CA ILE A 61 6.04 -12.07 3.64
C ILE A 61 4.79 -12.94 3.53
N PRO A 62 4.93 -14.29 3.54
CA PRO A 62 3.79 -15.19 3.38
C PRO A 62 2.65 -14.90 4.37
N GLN A 63 1.41 -15.00 3.89
CA GLN A 63 0.19 -14.80 4.67
C GLN A 63 0.01 -13.39 5.19
N THR A 64 0.73 -12.41 4.64
CA THR A 64 0.59 -11.00 4.99
C THR A 64 0.57 -10.15 3.72
N GLU A 65 0.25 -8.85 3.89
CA GLU A 65 0.35 -7.86 2.83
C GLU A 65 1.65 -7.05 2.94
N TYR A 66 2.56 -7.48 3.79
CA TYR A 66 3.82 -6.78 4.01
C TYR A 66 4.93 -7.31 3.12
N PHE A 67 5.86 -6.43 2.79
CA PHE A 67 7.00 -6.70 1.92
C PHE A 67 8.30 -6.32 2.61
N ARG A 68 9.37 -7.06 2.29
CA ARG A 68 10.74 -6.65 2.60
C ARG A 68 11.33 -6.05 1.34
N LEU A 69 11.49 -4.75 1.33
CA LEU A 69 12.07 -4.04 0.20
C LEU A 69 13.47 -3.59 0.58
N ASP A 70 14.46 -4.03 -0.20
CA ASP A 70 15.84 -3.59 -0.03
C ASP A 70 16.04 -2.29 -0.82
N HIS A 71 16.75 -1.38 -0.23
CA HIS A 71 17.12 -0.11 -0.87
C HIS A 71 18.53 -0.18 -1.39
#